data_cd1d852c1402e468ddf94e41accf6c9c
#
_entry.id   cd1d852c1402e468ddf94e41accf6c9c
#
_cell.length_a   1.000
_cell.length_b   1.000
_cell.length_c   1.000
_cell.angle_alpha   90.00
_cell.angle_beta   90.00
_cell.angle_gamma   90.00
#
_symmetry.space_group_name_H-M   'P 1'
#
loop_
_entity.id
_entity.type
_entity.pdbx_description
1 polymer ?
#
loop_
_entity_poly.entity_id
_entity_poly.type
_entity_poly.pdbx_seq_one_letter_code
_entity_poly.pdbx_strand_id
1 'polypeptide(L)'
;MYQIAPMSEDQEAIKAAVEKTLEPFDDEYWGKVDETGNWPEEFCDAMAAGGWLGIAFPEEYGGAGLGLTEAALMMQTVTRTGAGYSGASAIHLNIFGPKPLEKFGNPELKQENLPKIISGEEKMCFAVTEPNSGLDTSSLETKAERTNNGYVINGRKIWTTGAQRADKILIIARTTPKDQCSKPHLGLSLFYTDLNRDRIEANPIPKMGRKAVECNTLFIDNLEVPKEHLIGEEGAGFKYLLQGLNPERVLFAVESIGLGFAALERAARYANERVVFGRPIGQNQGIQHPLAKSWAELSAAELLAYKAAGLYDKGEECGAEANASKYLGTEAGFRACETAVLTHGGMGYAKEYHVERMMREAMLARIAPVSREMILNFIAERVLGLPKSY
;
A
#
# COMPACT_ATOMS: atom_id res chain seq x y z
N MET A 1 10.97 7.88 20.59
CA MET A 1 12.19 7.48 19.85
C MET A 1 12.67 8.66 19.02
N TYR A 2 13.98 8.83 18.78
CA TYR A 2 14.48 9.98 18.05
C TYR A 2 13.95 9.99 16.61
N GLN A 3 13.56 11.17 16.13
CA GLN A 3 13.24 11.43 14.74
C GLN A 3 14.55 11.67 13.98
N ILE A 4 14.69 11.07 12.81
CA ILE A 4 15.95 11.14 12.04
C ILE A 4 15.78 11.97 10.77
N ALA A 5 14.69 11.81 10.03
CA ALA A 5 14.40 12.69 8.91
C ALA A 5 13.97 14.06 9.45
N PRO A 6 14.65 15.15 9.03
CA PRO A 6 14.22 16.50 9.42
C PRO A 6 12.83 16.79 8.83
N MET A 7 11.96 17.38 9.64
CA MET A 7 10.63 17.83 9.23
C MET A 7 10.53 19.35 9.31
N SER A 8 9.71 19.96 8.44
CA SER A 8 9.30 21.33 8.56
C SER A 8 8.27 21.50 9.71
N GLU A 9 8.02 22.74 10.13
CA GLU A 9 6.97 23.03 11.12
C GLU A 9 5.59 22.54 10.66
N ASP A 10 5.28 22.68 9.34
CA ASP A 10 4.03 22.19 8.76
C ASP A 10 3.94 20.66 8.81
N GLN A 11 5.04 19.95 8.53
CA GLN A 11 5.09 18.50 8.61
C GLN A 11 4.95 17.99 10.04
N GLU A 12 5.52 18.70 11.03
CA GLU A 12 5.31 18.38 12.45
C GLU A 12 3.84 18.61 12.86
N ALA A 13 3.21 19.67 12.37
CA ALA A 13 1.79 19.94 12.61
C ALA A 13 0.89 18.87 11.97
N ILE A 14 1.17 18.45 10.73
CA ILE A 14 0.46 17.34 10.05
C ILE A 14 0.59 16.06 10.87
N LYS A 15 1.80 15.69 11.27
CA LYS A 15 2.04 14.51 12.08
C LYS A 15 1.23 14.54 13.39
N ALA A 16 1.27 15.65 14.13
CA ALA A 16 0.53 15.82 15.37
C ALA A 16 -0.99 15.71 15.14
N ALA A 17 -1.51 16.27 14.05
CA ALA A 17 -2.92 16.18 13.70
C ALA A 17 -3.35 14.76 13.34
N VAL A 18 -2.51 14.02 12.61
CA VAL A 18 -2.72 12.58 12.31
C VAL A 18 -2.69 11.77 13.61
N GLU A 19 -1.68 11.95 14.47
CA GLU A 19 -1.59 11.27 15.77
C GLU A 19 -2.85 11.50 16.61
N LYS A 20 -3.37 12.72 16.65
CA LYS A 20 -4.63 13.06 17.33
C LYS A 20 -5.84 12.32 16.74
N THR A 21 -5.93 12.23 15.42
CA THR A 21 -6.99 11.44 14.73
C THR A 21 -6.92 9.98 15.13
N LEU A 22 -5.73 9.45 15.40
CA LEU A 22 -5.47 8.05 15.69
C LEU A 22 -5.58 7.67 17.18
N GLU A 23 -5.68 8.63 18.10
CA GLU A 23 -5.78 8.38 19.55
C GLU A 23 -6.84 7.33 19.95
N PRO A 24 -8.04 7.27 19.32
CA PRO A 24 -9.06 6.27 19.69
C PRO A 24 -8.73 4.84 19.23
N PHE A 25 -7.74 4.66 18.34
CA PHE A 25 -7.45 3.39 17.69
C PHE A 25 -6.16 2.77 18.23
N ASP A 26 -6.21 2.30 19.46
CA ASP A 26 -5.09 1.72 20.19
C ASP A 26 -4.84 0.24 19.84
N ASP A 27 -3.95 -0.39 20.58
CA ASP A 27 -3.61 -1.81 20.40
C ASP A 27 -4.79 -2.75 20.67
N GLU A 28 -5.71 -2.40 21.58
CA GLU A 28 -6.90 -3.20 21.87
C GLU A 28 -7.87 -3.15 20.69
N TYR A 29 -8.10 -1.96 20.11
CA TYR A 29 -8.89 -1.79 18.90
C TYR A 29 -8.34 -2.67 17.76
N TRP A 30 -7.05 -2.56 17.44
CA TRP A 30 -6.43 -3.31 16.36
C TRP A 30 -6.32 -4.81 16.63
N GLY A 31 -6.20 -5.21 17.90
CA GLY A 31 -6.28 -6.61 18.31
C GLY A 31 -7.65 -7.21 18.00
N LYS A 32 -8.73 -6.50 18.33
CA LYS A 32 -10.10 -6.91 18.03
C LYS A 32 -10.37 -6.95 16.53
N VAL A 33 -9.89 -5.97 15.78
CA VAL A 33 -9.96 -5.93 14.31
C VAL A 33 -9.28 -7.14 13.67
N ASP A 34 -8.07 -7.52 14.13
CA ASP A 34 -7.38 -8.73 13.64
C ASP A 34 -8.11 -10.03 14.04
N GLU A 35 -8.71 -10.08 15.23
CA GLU A 35 -9.41 -11.26 15.70
C GLU A 35 -10.70 -11.52 14.91
N THR A 36 -11.52 -10.49 14.78
CA THR A 36 -12.85 -10.58 14.12
C THR A 36 -12.75 -10.64 12.61
N GLY A 37 -11.71 -10.00 12.02
CA GLY A 37 -11.60 -9.81 10.59
C GLY A 37 -12.59 -8.79 10.03
N ASN A 38 -13.25 -8.01 10.88
CA ASN A 38 -14.15 -6.94 10.45
C ASN A 38 -13.36 -5.74 9.92
N TRP A 39 -13.89 -5.13 8.88
CA TRP A 39 -13.32 -3.90 8.33
C TRP A 39 -13.30 -2.78 9.39
N PRO A 40 -12.23 -1.98 9.49
CA PRO A 40 -12.09 -0.93 10.49
C PRO A 40 -12.85 0.35 10.06
N GLU A 41 -14.19 0.32 10.05
CA GLU A 41 -15.02 1.43 9.56
C GLU A 41 -14.77 2.71 10.32
N GLU A 42 -14.81 2.66 11.66
CA GLU A 42 -14.64 3.84 12.51
C GLU A 42 -13.29 4.54 12.25
N PHE A 43 -12.25 3.75 11.99
CA PHE A 43 -10.94 4.29 11.60
C PHE A 43 -11.00 4.96 10.22
N CYS A 44 -11.61 4.31 9.23
CA CYS A 44 -11.74 4.87 7.88
C CYS A 44 -12.56 6.17 7.89
N ASP A 45 -13.65 6.20 8.64
CA ASP A 45 -14.51 7.38 8.79
C ASP A 45 -13.77 8.53 9.49
N ALA A 46 -12.96 8.26 10.52
CA ALA A 46 -12.14 9.25 11.18
C ALA A 46 -11.07 9.83 10.23
N MET A 47 -10.43 8.98 9.42
CA MET A 47 -9.46 9.43 8.42
C MET A 47 -10.11 10.26 7.31
N ALA A 48 -11.30 9.89 6.86
CA ALA A 48 -12.08 10.65 5.90
C ALA A 48 -12.52 12.00 6.46
N ALA A 49 -13.09 12.03 7.67
CA ALA A 49 -13.52 13.25 8.36
C ALA A 49 -12.36 14.22 8.63
N GLY A 50 -11.13 13.71 8.85
CA GLY A 50 -9.91 14.48 8.96
C GLY A 50 -9.38 15.03 7.63
N GLY A 51 -9.96 14.66 6.49
CA GLY A 51 -9.50 15.05 5.15
C GLY A 51 -8.25 14.28 4.69
N TRP A 52 -7.83 13.25 5.44
CA TRP A 52 -6.56 12.56 5.19
C TRP A 52 -6.54 11.74 3.90
N LEU A 53 -7.71 11.29 3.41
CA LEU A 53 -7.79 10.55 2.14
C LEU A 53 -7.44 11.43 0.94
N GLY A 54 -7.67 12.74 1.04
CA GLY A 54 -7.39 13.74 0.01
C GLY A 54 -6.01 14.41 0.12
N ILE A 55 -5.14 13.98 1.03
CA ILE A 55 -3.90 14.70 1.37
C ILE A 55 -3.04 15.08 0.15
N ALA A 56 -2.91 14.18 -0.83
CA ALA A 56 -2.08 14.37 -2.03
C ALA A 56 -2.90 14.58 -3.31
N PHE A 57 -4.16 15.00 -3.19
CA PHE A 57 -5.02 15.34 -4.34
C PHE A 57 -5.18 16.85 -4.50
N PRO A 58 -5.42 17.34 -5.75
CA PRO A 58 -5.63 18.75 -6.00
C PRO A 58 -6.82 19.34 -5.23
N GLU A 59 -6.70 20.61 -4.85
CA GLU A 59 -7.76 21.36 -4.16
C GLU A 59 -9.04 21.47 -4.98
N GLU A 60 -8.95 21.50 -6.32
CA GLU A 60 -10.10 21.56 -7.23
C GLU A 60 -11.06 20.36 -7.08
N TYR A 61 -10.58 19.22 -6.54
CA TYR A 61 -11.39 18.03 -6.24
C TYR A 61 -11.66 17.86 -4.74
N GLY A 62 -11.30 18.84 -3.92
CA GLY A 62 -11.47 18.81 -2.46
C GLY A 62 -10.30 18.19 -1.70
N GLY A 63 -9.15 17.97 -2.36
CA GLY A 63 -7.91 17.53 -1.71
C GLY A 63 -7.17 18.65 -1.01
N ALA A 64 -6.10 18.31 -0.29
CA ALA A 64 -5.24 19.28 0.42
C ALA A 64 -4.13 19.88 -0.46
N GLY A 65 -3.94 19.40 -1.69
CA GLY A 65 -2.91 19.91 -2.60
C GLY A 65 -1.47 19.65 -2.14
N LEU A 66 -1.26 18.74 -1.17
CA LEU A 66 0.07 18.41 -0.65
C LEU A 66 0.76 17.32 -1.50
N GLY A 67 2.00 16.99 -1.14
CA GLY A 67 2.82 16.07 -1.91
C GLY A 67 2.82 14.62 -1.40
N LEU A 68 3.63 13.81 -2.08
CA LEU A 68 3.91 12.43 -1.66
C LEU A 68 4.64 12.41 -0.31
N THR A 69 5.43 13.43 0.01
CA THR A 69 6.16 13.55 1.27
C THR A 69 5.19 13.59 2.46
N GLU A 70 4.14 14.39 2.40
CA GLU A 70 3.12 14.49 3.46
C GLU A 70 2.23 13.25 3.52
N ALA A 71 1.88 12.67 2.37
CA ALA A 71 1.18 11.38 2.31
C ALA A 71 2.03 10.25 2.95
N ALA A 72 3.33 10.23 2.69
CA ALA A 72 4.27 9.27 3.29
C ALA A 72 4.35 9.47 4.82
N LEU A 73 4.42 10.71 5.28
CA LEU A 73 4.44 11.04 6.71
C LEU A 73 3.16 10.55 7.42
N MET A 74 2.01 10.81 6.84
CA MET A 74 0.72 10.34 7.34
C MET A 74 0.70 8.80 7.42
N MET A 75 1.05 8.11 6.34
CA MET A 75 1.00 6.63 6.29
C MET A 75 2.00 5.98 7.25
N GLN A 76 3.20 6.55 7.40
CA GLN A 76 4.15 6.11 8.40
C GLN A 76 3.61 6.30 9.83
N THR A 77 2.97 7.43 10.09
CA THR A 77 2.35 7.72 11.40
C THR A 77 1.25 6.71 11.70
N VAL A 78 0.37 6.41 10.74
CA VAL A 78 -0.69 5.38 10.89
C VAL A 78 -0.09 4.03 11.29
N THR A 79 0.92 3.54 10.59
CA THR A 79 1.49 2.22 10.89
C THR A 79 2.26 2.19 12.22
N ARG A 80 2.86 3.31 12.61
CA ARG A 80 3.65 3.45 13.85
C ARG A 80 2.80 3.44 15.11
N THR A 81 1.53 3.84 15.07
CA THR A 81 0.64 3.76 16.23
C THR A 81 0.28 2.32 16.63
N GLY A 82 0.51 1.35 15.77
CA GLY A 82 0.14 -0.05 15.97
C GLY A 82 -0.97 -0.54 15.04
N ALA A 83 -1.53 0.36 14.23
CA ALA A 83 -2.51 0.00 13.19
C ALA A 83 -1.94 -0.99 12.15
N GLY A 84 -0.62 -0.95 11.94
CA GLY A 84 0.06 -1.84 11.01
C GLY A 84 -0.48 -1.73 9.59
N TYR A 85 -0.36 -2.81 8.84
CA TYR A 85 -0.92 -2.89 7.49
C TYR A 85 -2.44 -3.04 7.45
N SER A 86 -3.08 -3.41 8.57
CA SER A 86 -4.54 -3.40 8.64
C SER A 86 -5.09 -1.98 8.53
N GLY A 87 -4.53 -1.02 9.26
CA GLY A 87 -4.89 0.40 9.14
C GLY A 87 -4.42 1.00 7.82
N ALA A 88 -3.13 0.87 7.50
CA ALA A 88 -2.59 1.44 6.27
C ALA A 88 -3.37 0.98 5.03
N SER A 89 -3.60 -0.32 4.86
CA SER A 89 -4.25 -0.86 3.67
C SER A 89 -5.74 -0.51 3.56
N ALA A 90 -6.40 -0.18 4.67
CA ALA A 90 -7.79 0.25 4.65
C ALA A 90 -7.98 1.61 3.95
N ILE A 91 -6.94 2.47 3.95
CA ILE A 91 -6.96 3.80 3.33
C ILE A 91 -5.99 3.95 2.16
N HIS A 92 -5.00 3.07 2.02
CA HIS A 92 -3.94 3.16 1.01
C HIS A 92 -4.49 3.28 -0.42
N LEU A 93 -5.56 2.51 -0.74
CA LEU A 93 -6.18 2.55 -2.06
C LEU A 93 -6.77 3.93 -2.41
N ASN A 94 -7.26 4.69 -1.43
CA ASN A 94 -7.79 6.04 -1.65
C ASN A 94 -6.69 7.06 -1.95
N ILE A 95 -5.43 6.79 -1.54
CA ILE A 95 -4.32 7.75 -1.66
C ILE A 95 -3.60 7.61 -3.01
N PHE A 96 -3.28 6.39 -3.43
CA PHE A 96 -2.54 6.18 -4.67
C PHE A 96 -3.39 5.58 -5.81
N GLY A 97 -4.41 4.77 -5.47
CA GLY A 97 -5.26 4.06 -6.44
C GLY A 97 -5.91 4.96 -7.49
N PRO A 98 -6.44 6.14 -7.13
CA PRO A 98 -7.06 7.07 -8.07
C PRO A 98 -6.08 7.88 -8.93
N LYS A 99 -4.77 7.80 -8.70
CA LYS A 99 -3.78 8.60 -9.48
C LYS A 99 -3.86 8.42 -11.01
N PRO A 100 -4.10 7.22 -11.56
CA PRO A 100 -4.35 7.09 -12.99
C PRO A 100 -5.63 7.81 -13.45
N LEU A 101 -6.70 7.80 -12.65
CA LEU A 101 -7.92 8.54 -12.90
C LEU A 101 -7.66 10.05 -12.87
N GLU A 102 -6.99 10.55 -11.83
CA GLU A 102 -6.61 11.97 -11.69
C GLU A 102 -5.81 12.46 -12.89
N LYS A 103 -4.79 11.72 -13.33
CA LYS A 103 -3.89 12.16 -14.40
C LYS A 103 -4.46 11.99 -15.80
N PHE A 104 -5.17 10.91 -16.06
CA PHE A 104 -5.53 10.47 -17.42
C PHE A 104 -7.02 10.27 -17.66
N GLY A 105 -7.87 10.33 -16.62
CA GLY A 105 -9.32 10.31 -16.76
C GLY A 105 -9.83 11.50 -17.56
N ASN A 106 -10.95 11.35 -18.24
CA ASN A 106 -11.63 12.47 -18.88
C ASN A 106 -12.21 13.42 -17.80
N PRO A 107 -12.52 14.68 -18.15
CA PRO A 107 -12.98 15.67 -17.16
C PRO A 107 -14.23 15.25 -16.39
N GLU A 108 -15.20 14.64 -17.08
CA GLU A 108 -16.48 14.22 -16.51
C GLU A 108 -16.24 13.12 -15.45
N LEU A 109 -15.44 12.11 -15.78
CA LEU A 109 -15.13 10.99 -14.89
C LEU A 109 -14.36 11.45 -13.65
N LYS A 110 -13.45 12.45 -13.81
CA LYS A 110 -12.73 13.04 -12.66
C LYS A 110 -13.68 13.81 -11.74
N GLN A 111 -14.51 14.70 -12.31
CA GLN A 111 -15.43 15.53 -11.53
C GLN A 111 -16.49 14.71 -10.80
N GLU A 112 -16.91 13.60 -11.38
CA GLU A 112 -17.91 12.72 -10.78
C GLU A 112 -17.33 11.93 -9.60
N ASN A 113 -16.11 11.42 -9.72
CA ASN A 113 -15.61 10.37 -8.80
C ASN A 113 -14.53 10.89 -7.83
N LEU A 114 -13.59 11.77 -8.23
CA LEU A 114 -12.50 12.18 -7.34
C LEU A 114 -13.00 12.82 -6.02
N PRO A 115 -13.99 13.75 -6.04
CA PRO A 115 -14.49 14.31 -4.79
C PRO A 115 -15.07 13.25 -3.83
N LYS A 116 -15.77 12.25 -4.36
CA LYS A 116 -16.39 11.17 -3.57
C LYS A 116 -15.32 10.21 -3.00
N ILE A 117 -14.26 9.92 -3.77
CA ILE A 117 -13.12 9.11 -3.30
C ILE A 117 -12.37 9.84 -2.17
N ILE A 118 -12.13 11.15 -2.35
CA ILE A 118 -11.44 12.00 -1.38
C ILE A 118 -12.23 12.15 -0.08
N SER A 119 -13.56 12.27 -0.17
CA SER A 119 -14.43 12.33 1.01
C SER A 119 -14.67 10.97 1.68
N GLY A 120 -14.27 9.85 1.04
CA GLY A 120 -14.55 8.49 1.52
C GLY A 120 -15.97 8.01 1.24
N GLU A 121 -16.79 8.79 0.53
CA GLU A 121 -18.14 8.41 0.11
C GLU A 121 -18.09 7.25 -0.89
N GLU A 122 -17.21 7.32 -1.91
CA GLU A 122 -17.01 6.28 -2.89
C GLU A 122 -15.81 5.39 -2.53
N LYS A 123 -16.06 4.12 -2.42
CA LYS A 123 -15.04 3.10 -2.14
C LYS A 123 -14.61 2.43 -3.44
N MET A 124 -13.33 2.35 -3.68
CA MET A 124 -12.79 1.72 -4.88
C MET A 124 -11.93 0.50 -4.56
N CYS A 125 -11.84 -0.41 -5.52
CA CYS A 125 -10.84 -1.46 -5.52
C CYS A 125 -10.00 -1.43 -6.80
N PHE A 126 -8.83 -2.09 -6.76
CA PHE A 126 -7.85 -2.07 -7.83
C PHE A 126 -7.53 -3.50 -8.28
N ALA A 127 -7.83 -3.82 -9.55
CA ALA A 127 -7.78 -5.18 -10.10
C ALA A 127 -6.77 -5.29 -11.25
N VAL A 128 -5.57 -5.79 -10.92
CA VAL A 128 -4.46 -5.99 -11.87
C VAL A 128 -4.13 -7.46 -12.01
N THR A 129 -3.66 -8.07 -10.92
CA THR A 129 -3.09 -9.41 -10.88
C THR A 129 -4.09 -10.49 -11.29
N GLU A 130 -3.63 -11.50 -12.02
CA GLU A 130 -4.41 -12.67 -12.41
C GLU A 130 -3.78 -13.96 -11.87
N PRO A 131 -4.55 -15.06 -11.74
CA PRO A 131 -4.02 -16.32 -11.21
C PRO A 131 -2.75 -16.81 -11.92
N ASN A 132 -2.63 -16.58 -13.22
CA ASN A 132 -1.49 -17.01 -14.05
C ASN A 132 -0.50 -15.88 -14.37
N SER A 133 -0.76 -14.65 -13.92
CA SER A 133 0.05 -13.47 -14.26
C SER A 133 0.18 -12.54 -13.06
N GLY A 134 1.17 -12.80 -12.20
CA GLY A 134 1.53 -11.94 -11.07
C GLY A 134 2.61 -10.93 -11.45
N LEU A 135 3.87 -11.38 -11.55
CA LEU A 135 5.01 -10.51 -11.88
C LEU A 135 5.05 -10.09 -13.35
N ASP A 136 4.69 -10.98 -14.26
CA ASP A 136 4.56 -10.67 -15.69
C ASP A 136 3.20 -10.05 -16.02
N THR A 137 3.02 -8.79 -15.62
CA THR A 137 1.80 -8.02 -15.89
C THR A 137 1.52 -7.86 -17.39
N SER A 138 2.53 -8.02 -18.25
CA SER A 138 2.33 -7.96 -19.70
C SER A 138 1.60 -9.16 -20.28
N SER A 139 1.44 -10.23 -19.50
CA SER A 139 0.77 -11.48 -19.87
C SER A 139 -0.66 -11.61 -19.35
N LEU A 140 -1.28 -10.52 -18.90
CA LEU A 140 -2.69 -10.49 -18.47
C LEU A 140 -3.62 -10.98 -19.57
N GLU A 141 -4.60 -11.81 -19.19
CA GLU A 141 -5.54 -12.52 -20.09
C GLU A 141 -6.98 -12.01 -20.00
N THR A 142 -7.36 -11.28 -18.92
CA THR A 142 -8.68 -10.64 -18.83
C THR A 142 -8.92 -9.78 -20.05
N LYS A 143 -10.00 -10.06 -20.80
CA LYS A 143 -10.30 -9.40 -22.08
C LYS A 143 -11.31 -8.27 -21.90
N ALA A 144 -11.17 -7.25 -22.74
CA ALA A 144 -12.16 -6.19 -22.92
C ALA A 144 -12.47 -6.11 -24.42
N GLU A 145 -13.61 -6.68 -24.82
CA GLU A 145 -14.05 -6.70 -26.20
C GLU A 145 -14.86 -5.43 -26.49
N ARG A 146 -14.53 -4.77 -27.60
CA ARG A 146 -15.20 -3.54 -28.01
C ARG A 146 -16.63 -3.81 -28.48
N THR A 147 -17.57 -2.97 -28.09
CA THR A 147 -18.97 -2.97 -28.55
C THR A 147 -19.33 -1.61 -29.16
N ASN A 148 -20.56 -1.45 -29.63
CA ASN A 148 -21.03 -0.17 -30.15
C ASN A 148 -21.05 0.95 -29.08
N ASN A 149 -21.24 0.61 -27.79
CA ASN A 149 -21.43 1.55 -26.70
C ASN A 149 -20.29 1.58 -25.68
N GLY A 150 -19.25 0.77 -25.88
CA GLY A 150 -18.13 0.66 -24.93
C GLY A 150 -17.42 -0.67 -25.03
N TYR A 151 -17.35 -1.40 -23.94
CA TYR A 151 -16.62 -2.66 -23.83
C TYR A 151 -17.40 -3.70 -23.02
N VAL A 152 -17.10 -4.97 -23.26
CA VAL A 152 -17.53 -6.09 -22.40
C VAL A 152 -16.27 -6.77 -21.86
N ILE A 153 -16.14 -6.80 -20.54
CA ILE A 153 -14.97 -7.38 -19.86
C ILE A 153 -15.31 -8.77 -19.34
N ASN A 154 -14.43 -9.73 -19.67
CA ASN A 154 -14.48 -11.12 -19.19
C ASN A 154 -13.11 -11.57 -18.70
N GLY A 155 -13.05 -12.26 -17.56
CA GLY A 155 -11.80 -12.80 -17.04
C GLY A 155 -11.80 -13.03 -15.53
N ARG A 156 -10.61 -13.13 -14.97
CA ARG A 156 -10.41 -13.37 -13.54
C ARG A 156 -9.30 -12.48 -13.01
N LYS A 157 -9.52 -11.95 -11.80
CA LYS A 157 -8.51 -11.21 -11.06
C LYS A 157 -8.30 -11.87 -9.69
N ILE A 158 -7.14 -11.66 -9.11
CA ILE A 158 -6.80 -12.20 -7.78
C ILE A 158 -6.07 -11.13 -6.96
N TRP A 159 -6.15 -11.23 -5.64
CA TRP A 159 -5.56 -10.29 -4.70
C TRP A 159 -6.17 -8.87 -4.76
N THR A 160 -7.39 -8.75 -5.26
CA THR A 160 -8.11 -7.47 -5.30
C THR A 160 -8.58 -7.12 -3.88
N THR A 161 -7.96 -6.10 -3.31
CA THR A 161 -8.25 -5.61 -1.95
C THR A 161 -9.55 -4.80 -1.95
N GLY A 162 -10.39 -4.99 -0.93
CA GLY A 162 -11.59 -4.18 -0.68
C GLY A 162 -12.78 -4.46 -1.61
N ALA A 163 -12.72 -5.48 -2.47
CA ALA A 163 -13.77 -5.73 -3.46
C ALA A 163 -15.15 -6.06 -2.88
N GLN A 164 -15.22 -6.56 -1.63
CA GLN A 164 -16.51 -6.81 -0.94
C GLN A 164 -17.28 -5.52 -0.66
N ARG A 165 -16.58 -4.38 -0.58
CA ARG A 165 -17.11 -3.10 -0.12
C ARG A 165 -17.04 -2.01 -1.19
N ALA A 166 -16.29 -2.24 -2.26
CA ALA A 166 -16.08 -1.25 -3.31
C ALA A 166 -17.36 -0.99 -4.11
N ASP A 167 -17.59 0.28 -4.43
CA ASP A 167 -18.61 0.76 -5.35
C ASP A 167 -18.07 0.75 -6.78
N LYS A 168 -16.79 1.05 -6.93
CA LYS A 168 -16.09 1.16 -8.21
C LYS A 168 -14.86 0.25 -8.26
N ILE A 169 -14.46 -0.08 -9.48
CA ILE A 169 -13.27 -0.87 -9.77
C ILE A 169 -12.37 -0.18 -10.79
N LEU A 170 -11.11 0.02 -10.44
CA LEU A 170 -10.06 0.32 -11.41
C LEU A 170 -9.49 -1.00 -11.93
N ILE A 171 -9.76 -1.34 -13.18
CA ILE A 171 -9.41 -2.62 -13.76
C ILE A 171 -8.58 -2.47 -15.03
N ILE A 172 -7.49 -3.25 -15.14
CA ILE A 172 -6.74 -3.38 -16.38
C ILE A 172 -7.18 -4.64 -17.12
N ALA A 173 -7.47 -4.50 -18.42
CA ALA A 173 -7.89 -5.59 -19.28
C ALA A 173 -7.28 -5.48 -20.67
N ARG A 174 -7.24 -6.56 -21.42
CA ARG A 174 -6.66 -6.65 -22.76
C ARG A 174 -7.70 -6.30 -23.82
N THR A 175 -7.48 -5.19 -24.52
CA THR A 175 -8.30 -4.75 -25.66
C THR A 175 -7.76 -5.19 -27.00
N THR A 176 -6.44 -5.48 -27.10
CA THR A 176 -5.82 -6.02 -28.30
C THR A 176 -5.10 -7.33 -27.95
N PRO A 177 -5.33 -8.43 -28.70
CA PRO A 177 -4.64 -9.69 -28.51
C PRO A 177 -3.12 -9.55 -28.48
N LYS A 178 -2.44 -10.32 -27.60
CA LYS A 178 -0.99 -10.22 -27.37
C LYS A 178 -0.17 -10.44 -28.65
N ASP A 179 -0.60 -11.35 -29.50
CA ASP A 179 0.03 -11.70 -30.77
C ASP A 179 -0.15 -10.62 -31.86
N GLN A 180 -1.08 -9.68 -31.67
CA GLN A 180 -1.31 -8.55 -32.59
C GLN A 180 -0.59 -7.28 -32.13
N CYS A 181 0.10 -7.32 -30.99
CA CYS A 181 0.81 -6.15 -30.42
C CYS A 181 2.31 -6.24 -30.76
N SER A 182 2.93 -5.10 -31.11
CA SER A 182 4.39 -4.98 -31.27
C SER A 182 5.12 -5.24 -29.95
N LYS A 183 4.49 -4.94 -28.82
CA LYS A 183 4.93 -5.29 -27.45
C LYS A 183 3.71 -5.73 -26.65
N PRO A 184 3.79 -6.80 -25.84
CA PRO A 184 2.64 -7.38 -25.14
C PRO A 184 1.82 -6.41 -24.29
N HIS A 185 2.47 -5.42 -23.66
CA HIS A 185 1.84 -4.44 -22.81
C HIS A 185 1.02 -3.35 -23.55
N LEU A 186 1.24 -3.17 -24.86
CA LEU A 186 0.52 -2.17 -25.68
C LEU A 186 -0.93 -2.56 -25.98
N GLY A 187 -1.33 -3.78 -25.69
CA GLY A 187 -2.73 -4.20 -25.86
C GLY A 187 -3.55 -4.12 -24.57
N LEU A 188 -3.04 -3.51 -23.51
CA LEU A 188 -3.70 -3.38 -22.21
C LEU A 188 -4.33 -2.00 -22.06
N SER A 189 -5.60 -1.96 -21.62
CA SER A 189 -6.36 -0.73 -21.37
C SER A 189 -6.81 -0.69 -19.90
N LEU A 190 -6.96 0.50 -19.37
CA LEU A 190 -7.34 0.73 -17.99
C LEU A 190 -8.75 1.36 -17.95
N PHE A 191 -9.60 0.85 -17.08
CA PHE A 191 -10.98 1.29 -16.93
C PHE A 191 -11.28 1.61 -15.47
N TYR A 192 -12.07 2.68 -15.25
CA TYR A 192 -12.67 2.98 -13.96
C TYR A 192 -14.19 2.90 -14.09
N THR A 193 -14.82 1.91 -13.45
CA THR A 193 -16.23 1.61 -13.68
C THR A 193 -16.92 1.06 -12.43
N ASP A 194 -18.24 0.92 -12.47
CA ASP A 194 -19.02 0.33 -11.38
C ASP A 194 -18.60 -1.11 -11.12
N LEU A 195 -18.47 -1.49 -9.85
CA LEU A 195 -18.33 -2.87 -9.44
C LEU A 195 -19.71 -3.53 -9.44
N ASN A 196 -20.17 -3.94 -10.62
CA ASN A 196 -21.49 -4.57 -10.78
C ASN A 196 -21.48 -5.99 -10.20
N ARG A 197 -22.20 -6.20 -9.10
CA ARG A 197 -22.27 -7.46 -8.35
C ARG A 197 -22.98 -8.58 -9.09
N ASP A 198 -23.80 -8.27 -10.09
CA ASP A 198 -24.45 -9.28 -10.93
C ASP A 198 -23.48 -9.84 -12.00
N ARG A 199 -22.35 -9.16 -12.23
CA ARG A 199 -21.34 -9.48 -13.24
C ARG A 199 -19.98 -9.82 -12.66
N ILE A 200 -19.74 -9.45 -11.40
CA ILE A 200 -18.47 -9.68 -10.69
C ILE A 200 -18.76 -10.45 -9.40
N GLU A 201 -18.39 -11.71 -9.39
CA GLU A 201 -18.35 -12.50 -8.16
C GLU A 201 -17.00 -12.27 -7.47
N ALA A 202 -17.03 -11.86 -6.19
CA ALA A 202 -15.85 -11.60 -5.39
C ALA A 202 -15.76 -12.57 -4.20
N ASN A 203 -14.73 -13.41 -4.18
CA ASN A 203 -14.52 -14.43 -3.17
C ASN A 203 -13.31 -14.10 -2.29
N PRO A 204 -13.48 -13.90 -0.97
CA PRO A 204 -12.39 -13.59 -0.06
C PRO A 204 -11.34 -14.70 0.00
N ILE A 205 -10.07 -14.31 0.06
CA ILE A 205 -8.92 -15.22 0.17
C ILE A 205 -8.49 -15.26 1.64
N PRO A 206 -8.55 -16.41 2.32
CA PRO A 206 -7.95 -16.59 3.65
C PRO A 206 -6.45 -16.31 3.59
N LYS A 207 -5.94 -15.52 4.54
CA LYS A 207 -4.54 -15.07 4.50
C LYS A 207 -3.92 -14.93 5.89
N MET A 208 -2.62 -14.88 5.95
CA MET A 208 -1.78 -14.89 7.14
C MET A 208 -2.00 -13.68 8.06
N GLY A 209 -2.08 -12.49 7.50
CA GLY A 209 -2.21 -11.22 8.23
C GLY A 209 -3.18 -10.26 7.55
N ARG A 210 -3.41 -9.10 8.15
CA ARG A 210 -4.31 -8.07 7.61
C ARG A 210 -5.72 -8.65 7.36
N LYS A 211 -6.25 -9.37 8.33
CA LYS A 211 -7.51 -10.12 8.16
C LYS A 211 -8.69 -9.20 7.85
N ALA A 212 -8.74 -8.06 8.51
CA ALA A 212 -9.81 -7.07 8.38
C ALA A 212 -9.89 -6.41 6.99
N VAL A 213 -8.78 -6.36 6.26
CA VAL A 213 -8.73 -5.80 4.90
C VAL A 213 -8.66 -6.95 3.93
N GLU A 214 -9.83 -7.42 3.48
CA GLU A 214 -9.94 -8.59 2.62
C GLU A 214 -9.25 -8.41 1.27
N CYS A 215 -8.75 -9.52 0.72
CA CYS A 215 -8.33 -9.64 -0.67
C CYS A 215 -9.19 -10.69 -1.33
N ASN A 216 -9.53 -10.50 -2.58
CA ASN A 216 -10.50 -11.33 -3.27
C ASN A 216 -9.95 -11.93 -4.57
N THR A 217 -10.46 -13.09 -4.92
CA THR A 217 -10.51 -13.58 -6.29
C THR A 217 -11.78 -13.03 -6.92
N LEU A 218 -11.66 -12.42 -8.10
CA LEU A 218 -12.78 -11.92 -8.88
C LEU A 218 -13.01 -12.82 -10.10
N PHE A 219 -14.28 -13.19 -10.31
CA PHE A 219 -14.75 -13.80 -11.54
C PHE A 219 -15.65 -12.77 -12.25
N ILE A 220 -15.27 -12.40 -13.47
CA ILE A 220 -15.91 -11.33 -14.24
C ILE A 220 -16.55 -11.97 -15.47
N ASP A 221 -17.90 -11.86 -15.52
CA ASP A 221 -18.69 -12.42 -16.61
C ASP A 221 -19.57 -11.36 -17.26
N ASN A 222 -19.22 -11.02 -18.50
CA ASN A 222 -19.93 -10.04 -19.33
C ASN A 222 -20.17 -8.70 -18.63
N LEU A 223 -19.13 -8.14 -17.99
CA LEU A 223 -19.18 -6.82 -17.40
C LEU A 223 -19.22 -5.76 -18.52
N GLU A 224 -20.35 -5.11 -18.69
CA GLU A 224 -20.51 -3.98 -19.62
C GLU A 224 -19.87 -2.72 -19.04
N VAL A 225 -19.02 -2.06 -19.84
CA VAL A 225 -18.28 -0.85 -19.45
C VAL A 225 -18.50 0.23 -20.52
N PRO A 226 -19.08 1.38 -20.17
CA PRO A 226 -19.23 2.51 -21.07
C PRO A 226 -17.88 2.98 -21.62
N LYS A 227 -17.86 3.49 -22.85
CA LYS A 227 -16.61 3.99 -23.47
C LYS A 227 -15.97 5.13 -22.67
N GLU A 228 -16.80 5.92 -21.99
CA GLU A 228 -16.40 7.06 -21.15
C GLU A 228 -15.62 6.63 -19.90
N HIS A 229 -15.73 5.36 -19.49
CA HIS A 229 -15.02 4.77 -18.35
C HIS A 229 -13.60 4.29 -18.70
N LEU A 230 -13.16 4.43 -19.95
CA LEU A 230 -11.77 4.20 -20.36
C LEU A 230 -10.89 5.33 -19.81
N ILE A 231 -9.80 4.96 -19.13
CA ILE A 231 -8.78 5.88 -18.65
C ILE A 231 -7.77 6.15 -19.78
N GLY A 232 -7.75 7.37 -20.26
CA GLY A 232 -6.85 7.81 -21.33
C GLY A 232 -7.10 7.10 -22.65
N GLU A 233 -6.05 6.63 -23.32
CA GLU A 233 -6.08 5.98 -24.62
C GLU A 233 -6.13 4.46 -24.51
N GLU A 234 -6.87 3.82 -25.42
CA GLU A 234 -6.89 2.36 -25.54
C GLU A 234 -5.49 1.81 -25.88
N GLY A 235 -5.13 0.73 -25.22
CA GLY A 235 -3.81 0.10 -25.36
C GLY A 235 -2.69 0.75 -24.54
N ALA A 236 -2.92 1.92 -23.93
CA ALA A 236 -1.94 2.63 -23.13
C ALA A 236 -2.08 2.38 -21.60
N GLY A 237 -3.01 1.54 -21.18
CA GLY A 237 -3.35 1.32 -19.77
C GLY A 237 -2.17 0.88 -18.90
N PHE A 238 -1.26 0.07 -19.43
CA PHE A 238 -0.05 -0.32 -18.72
C PHE A 238 0.88 0.87 -18.44
N LYS A 239 1.02 1.81 -19.39
CA LYS A 239 1.78 3.05 -19.20
C LYS A 239 1.20 3.91 -18.08
N TYR A 240 -0.13 4.01 -18.01
CA TYR A 240 -0.82 4.78 -16.98
C TYR A 240 -0.68 4.13 -15.60
N LEU A 241 -0.78 2.81 -15.54
CA LEU A 241 -0.53 2.04 -14.33
C LEU A 241 0.87 2.30 -13.74
N LEU A 242 1.89 2.34 -14.60
CA LEU A 242 3.28 2.56 -14.18
C LEU A 242 3.51 3.91 -13.49
N GLN A 243 2.69 4.94 -13.78
CA GLN A 243 2.81 6.27 -13.16
C GLN A 243 2.55 6.26 -11.65
N GLY A 244 1.72 5.34 -11.17
CA GLY A 244 1.44 5.15 -9.74
C GLY A 244 2.50 4.34 -8.99
N LEU A 245 3.41 3.66 -9.68
CA LEU A 245 4.29 2.67 -9.03
C LEU A 245 5.38 3.26 -8.14
N ASN A 246 5.97 4.42 -8.47
CA ASN A 246 6.99 5.03 -7.61
C ASN A 246 6.38 5.57 -6.31
N PRO A 247 5.26 6.34 -6.33
CA PRO A 247 4.54 6.69 -5.13
C PRO A 247 4.18 5.48 -4.27
N GLU A 248 3.64 4.42 -4.86
CA GLU A 248 3.26 3.20 -4.16
C GLU A 248 4.45 2.54 -3.46
N ARG A 249 5.62 2.47 -4.12
CA ARG A 249 6.86 1.94 -3.51
C ARG A 249 7.29 2.76 -2.30
N VAL A 250 7.23 4.09 -2.40
CA VAL A 250 7.56 4.99 -1.28
C VAL A 250 6.61 4.79 -0.12
N LEU A 251 5.29 4.74 -0.37
CA LEU A 251 4.28 4.52 0.67
C LEU A 251 4.49 3.17 1.36
N PHE A 252 4.70 2.08 0.61
CA PHE A 252 5.00 0.77 1.21
C PHE A 252 6.32 0.77 2.01
N ALA A 253 7.32 1.54 1.60
CA ALA A 253 8.55 1.69 2.38
C ALA A 253 8.26 2.32 3.75
N VAL A 254 7.58 3.47 3.78
CA VAL A 254 7.30 4.19 5.03
C VAL A 254 6.30 3.46 5.92
N GLU A 255 5.32 2.76 5.36
CA GLU A 255 4.40 1.89 6.09
C GLU A 255 5.16 0.75 6.80
N SER A 256 6.12 0.12 6.10
CA SER A 256 6.96 -0.93 6.69
C SER A 256 7.87 -0.38 7.79
N ILE A 257 8.43 0.82 7.58
CA ILE A 257 9.28 1.51 8.54
C ILE A 257 8.48 1.86 9.79
N GLY A 258 7.28 2.44 9.63
CA GLY A 258 6.39 2.76 10.75
C GLY A 258 6.02 1.52 11.57
N LEU A 259 5.62 0.42 10.90
CA LEU A 259 5.34 -0.86 11.54
C LEU A 259 6.57 -1.42 12.28
N GLY A 260 7.76 -1.32 11.66
CA GLY A 260 9.01 -1.75 12.29
C GLY A 260 9.34 -0.96 13.54
N PHE A 261 9.15 0.37 13.52
CA PHE A 261 9.31 1.20 14.72
C PHE A 261 8.27 0.88 15.79
N ALA A 262 7.00 0.63 15.42
CA ALA A 262 5.97 0.21 16.37
C ALA A 262 6.34 -1.08 17.11
N ALA A 263 6.86 -2.06 16.39
CA ALA A 263 7.32 -3.33 16.97
C ALA A 263 8.57 -3.12 17.86
N LEU A 264 9.53 -2.33 17.39
CA LEU A 264 10.77 -2.03 18.10
C LEU A 264 10.53 -1.28 19.41
N GLU A 265 9.58 -0.32 19.43
CA GLU A 265 9.21 0.42 20.65
C GLU A 265 8.58 -0.50 21.70
N ARG A 266 7.73 -1.44 21.28
CA ARG A 266 7.16 -2.45 22.19
C ARG A 266 8.22 -3.38 22.73
N ALA A 267 9.15 -3.84 21.88
CA ALA A 267 10.25 -4.69 22.29
C ALA A 267 11.21 -3.98 23.26
N ALA A 268 11.53 -2.72 23.02
CA ALA A 268 12.38 -1.93 23.92
C ALA A 268 11.71 -1.71 25.28
N ARG A 269 10.41 -1.42 25.31
CA ARG A 269 9.65 -1.31 26.58
C ARG A 269 9.67 -2.63 27.35
N TYR A 270 9.29 -3.73 26.69
CA TYR A 270 9.31 -5.05 27.30
C TYR A 270 10.70 -5.45 27.81
N ALA A 271 11.76 -5.14 27.08
CA ALA A 271 13.15 -5.44 27.49
C ALA A 271 13.58 -4.68 28.74
N ASN A 272 13.05 -3.47 28.99
CA ASN A 272 13.28 -2.69 30.19
C ASN A 272 12.47 -3.18 31.40
N GLU A 273 11.28 -3.73 31.16
CA GLU A 273 10.35 -4.15 32.22
C GLU A 273 10.55 -5.62 32.65
N ARG A 274 10.85 -6.50 31.69
CA ARG A 274 10.97 -7.94 31.93
C ARG A 274 12.23 -8.27 32.68
N VAL A 275 12.09 -8.76 33.92
CA VAL A 275 13.20 -9.21 34.78
C VAL A 275 13.40 -10.71 34.66
N VAL A 276 14.62 -11.14 34.34
CA VAL A 276 15.09 -12.51 34.35
C VAL A 276 16.49 -12.56 34.99
N PHE A 277 16.75 -13.53 35.82
CA PHE A 277 18.00 -13.60 36.61
C PHE A 277 18.30 -12.32 37.42
N GLY A 278 17.26 -11.71 38.01
CA GLY A 278 17.37 -10.56 38.90
C GLY A 278 17.64 -9.21 38.25
N ARG A 279 17.57 -9.10 36.92
CA ARG A 279 17.77 -7.85 36.19
C ARG A 279 16.91 -7.76 34.94
N PRO A 280 16.61 -6.55 34.41
CA PRO A 280 15.94 -6.37 33.12
C PRO A 280 16.71 -7.09 32.00
N ILE A 281 15.96 -7.76 31.09
CA ILE A 281 16.58 -8.47 29.98
C ILE A 281 17.32 -7.52 29.03
N GLY A 282 16.90 -6.25 28.95
CA GLY A 282 17.55 -5.17 28.22
C GLY A 282 18.99 -4.87 28.65
N GLN A 283 19.45 -5.39 29.79
CA GLN A 283 20.85 -5.29 30.19
C GLN A 283 21.76 -6.32 29.48
N ASN A 284 21.20 -7.25 28.70
CA ASN A 284 21.99 -8.24 27.97
C ASN A 284 22.30 -7.75 26.54
N GLN A 285 23.56 -7.80 26.12
CA GLN A 285 23.98 -7.41 24.76
C GLN A 285 23.27 -8.24 23.68
N GLY A 286 22.94 -9.50 23.94
CA GLY A 286 22.15 -10.36 23.05
C GLY A 286 20.73 -9.83 22.77
N ILE A 287 20.21 -8.93 23.61
CA ILE A 287 18.93 -8.20 23.41
C ILE A 287 19.20 -6.81 22.86
N GLN A 288 20.18 -6.09 23.40
CA GLN A 288 20.48 -4.69 23.00
C GLN A 288 20.90 -4.58 21.54
N HIS A 289 21.83 -5.45 21.09
CA HIS A 289 22.43 -5.35 19.77
C HIS A 289 21.42 -5.57 18.62
N PRO A 290 20.54 -6.60 18.65
CA PRO A 290 19.49 -6.75 17.64
C PRO A 290 18.52 -5.57 17.59
N LEU A 291 18.12 -5.02 18.74
CA LEU A 291 17.24 -3.85 18.83
C LEU A 291 17.92 -2.60 18.25
N ALA A 292 19.19 -2.34 18.63
CA ALA A 292 19.98 -1.21 18.12
C ALA A 292 20.22 -1.32 16.60
N LYS A 293 20.49 -2.53 16.10
CA LYS A 293 20.64 -2.79 14.66
C LYS A 293 19.35 -2.51 13.92
N SER A 294 18.20 -2.99 14.41
CA SER A 294 16.89 -2.74 13.80
C SER A 294 16.60 -1.24 13.74
N TRP A 295 16.90 -0.50 14.80
CA TRP A 295 16.76 0.95 14.80
C TRP A 295 17.61 1.64 13.71
N ALA A 296 18.88 1.27 13.59
CA ALA A 296 19.80 1.85 12.60
C ALA A 296 19.35 1.56 11.17
N GLU A 297 18.91 0.32 10.89
CA GLU A 297 18.42 -0.08 9.56
C GLU A 297 17.11 0.63 9.18
N LEU A 298 16.16 0.75 10.11
CA LEU A 298 14.91 1.49 9.91
C LEU A 298 15.19 2.97 9.62
N SER A 299 16.09 3.59 10.39
CA SER A 299 16.45 4.99 10.26
C SER A 299 17.13 5.29 8.91
N ALA A 300 18.01 4.41 8.45
CA ALA A 300 18.65 4.57 7.14
C ALA A 300 17.63 4.43 5.99
N ALA A 301 16.69 3.47 6.12
CA ALA A 301 15.63 3.28 5.15
C ALA A 301 14.66 4.47 5.10
N GLU A 302 14.34 5.07 6.26
CA GLU A 302 13.51 6.26 6.40
C GLU A 302 14.08 7.45 5.62
N LEU A 303 15.36 7.77 5.83
CA LEU A 303 16.04 8.85 5.10
C LEU A 303 15.96 8.67 3.59
N LEU A 304 16.13 7.45 3.10
CA LEU A 304 16.07 7.16 1.66
C LEU A 304 14.62 7.26 1.14
N ALA A 305 13.63 6.84 1.91
CA ALA A 305 12.22 6.93 1.52
C ALA A 305 11.76 8.39 1.39
N TYR A 306 12.11 9.25 2.34
CA TYR A 306 11.80 10.68 2.26
C TYR A 306 12.60 11.39 1.17
N LYS A 307 13.83 10.97 0.88
CA LYS A 307 14.56 11.45 -0.31
C LYS A 307 13.78 11.12 -1.59
N ALA A 308 13.29 9.88 -1.72
CA ALA A 308 12.50 9.47 -2.89
C ALA A 308 11.19 10.26 -3.01
N ALA A 309 10.49 10.49 -1.90
CA ALA A 309 9.29 11.31 -1.87
C ALA A 309 9.55 12.75 -2.32
N GLY A 310 10.57 13.40 -1.77
CA GLY A 310 10.93 14.77 -2.12
C GLY A 310 11.39 14.95 -3.57
N LEU A 311 12.06 13.95 -4.17
CA LEU A 311 12.38 13.95 -5.61
C LEU A 311 11.10 13.86 -6.45
N TYR A 312 10.18 12.97 -6.09
CA TYR A 312 8.90 12.82 -6.77
C TYR A 312 8.10 14.13 -6.75
N ASP A 313 8.01 14.79 -5.60
CA ASP A 313 7.25 16.04 -5.42
C ASP A 313 7.81 17.19 -6.27
N LYS A 314 9.12 17.17 -6.53
CA LYS A 314 9.80 18.11 -7.45
C LYS A 314 9.66 17.74 -8.93
N GLY A 315 9.03 16.61 -9.25
CA GLY A 315 8.96 16.10 -10.62
C GLY A 315 10.29 15.54 -11.15
N GLU A 316 11.23 15.24 -10.24
CA GLU A 316 12.55 14.68 -10.58
C GLU A 316 12.51 13.15 -10.67
N GLU A 317 13.47 12.55 -11.39
CA GLU A 317 13.62 11.09 -11.47
C GLU A 317 13.93 10.50 -10.09
N CYS A 318 13.09 9.61 -9.62
CA CYS A 318 13.19 8.98 -8.29
C CYS A 318 13.16 7.45 -8.32
N GLY A 319 13.20 6.85 -9.50
CA GLY A 319 13.04 5.40 -9.66
C GLY A 319 14.06 4.56 -8.89
N ALA A 320 15.32 4.99 -8.84
CA ALA A 320 16.36 4.31 -8.08
C ALA A 320 16.10 4.37 -6.57
N GLU A 321 15.81 5.56 -6.06
CA GLU A 321 15.52 5.79 -4.64
C GLU A 321 14.23 5.12 -4.18
N ALA A 322 13.16 5.18 -4.98
CA ALA A 322 11.88 4.54 -4.68
C ALA A 322 12.00 3.01 -4.61
N ASN A 323 12.73 2.38 -5.52
CA ASN A 323 12.99 0.95 -5.46
C ASN A 323 13.89 0.58 -4.27
N ALA A 324 14.99 1.30 -4.07
CA ALA A 324 15.92 1.02 -2.97
C ALA A 324 15.27 1.23 -1.60
N SER A 325 14.48 2.30 -1.42
CA SER A 325 13.76 2.56 -0.17
C SER A 325 12.71 1.49 0.13
N LYS A 326 11.96 1.03 -0.89
CA LYS A 326 11.00 -0.07 -0.74
C LYS A 326 11.70 -1.34 -0.30
N TYR A 327 12.81 -1.72 -0.95
CA TYR A 327 13.57 -2.90 -0.56
C TYR A 327 14.09 -2.80 0.88
N LEU A 328 14.81 -1.72 1.20
CA LEU A 328 15.41 -1.53 2.52
C LEU A 328 14.36 -1.39 3.62
N GLY A 329 13.31 -0.60 3.40
CA GLY A 329 12.25 -0.37 4.38
C GLY A 329 11.47 -1.65 4.73
N THR A 330 11.14 -2.44 3.71
CA THR A 330 10.38 -3.70 3.93
C THR A 330 11.24 -4.78 4.60
N GLU A 331 12.52 -4.89 4.25
CA GLU A 331 13.44 -5.83 4.90
C GLU A 331 13.76 -5.40 6.34
N ALA A 332 13.99 -4.09 6.59
CA ALA A 332 14.22 -3.57 7.94
C ALA A 332 12.98 -3.70 8.82
N GLY A 333 11.80 -3.35 8.30
CA GLY A 333 10.53 -3.48 9.02
C GLY A 333 10.23 -4.93 9.42
N PHE A 334 10.41 -5.86 8.49
CA PHE A 334 10.25 -7.29 8.78
C PHE A 334 11.21 -7.76 9.86
N ARG A 335 12.52 -7.44 9.76
CA ARG A 335 13.51 -7.83 10.78
C ARG A 335 13.24 -7.20 12.13
N ALA A 336 12.75 -5.96 12.18
CA ALA A 336 12.36 -5.32 13.43
C ALA A 336 11.18 -6.05 14.11
N CYS A 337 10.17 -6.45 13.33
CA CYS A 337 9.05 -7.26 13.85
C CYS A 337 9.51 -8.64 14.34
N GLU A 338 10.39 -9.32 13.60
CA GLU A 338 10.99 -10.60 14.03
C GLU A 338 11.78 -10.41 15.32
N THR A 339 12.65 -9.39 15.39
CA THR A 339 13.41 -9.05 16.60
C THR A 339 12.50 -8.77 17.79
N ALA A 340 11.37 -8.09 17.56
CA ALA A 340 10.39 -7.83 18.61
C ALA A 340 9.78 -9.13 19.16
N VAL A 341 9.34 -10.06 18.32
CA VAL A 341 8.83 -11.36 18.74
C VAL A 341 9.89 -12.13 19.55
N LEU A 342 11.12 -12.21 19.05
CA LEU A 342 12.22 -12.89 19.73
C LEU A 342 12.59 -12.24 21.07
N THR A 343 12.54 -10.92 21.17
CA THR A 343 12.78 -10.18 22.42
C THR A 343 11.74 -10.49 23.49
N HIS A 344 10.47 -10.65 23.09
CA HIS A 344 9.40 -11.06 24.01
C HIS A 344 9.46 -12.56 24.38
N GLY A 345 10.18 -13.38 23.60
CA GLY A 345 10.22 -14.83 23.81
C GLY A 345 8.82 -15.46 23.67
N GLY A 346 8.42 -16.31 24.62
CA GLY A 346 7.10 -16.93 24.60
C GLY A 346 5.93 -15.92 24.56
N MET A 347 6.09 -14.77 25.21
CA MET A 347 5.08 -13.71 25.19
C MET A 347 4.98 -13.01 23.83
N GLY A 348 6.02 -13.07 22.98
CA GLY A 348 5.97 -12.59 21.61
C GLY A 348 5.09 -13.43 20.68
N TYR A 349 4.75 -14.66 21.12
CA TYR A 349 3.83 -15.55 20.42
C TYR A 349 2.38 -15.42 20.92
N ALA A 350 2.18 -14.70 22.02
CA ALA A 350 0.87 -14.42 22.59
C ALA A 350 0.26 -13.17 21.94
N LYS A 351 -1.05 -13.21 21.67
CA LYS A 351 -1.78 -12.12 21.01
C LYS A 351 -1.78 -10.81 21.81
N GLU A 352 -1.78 -10.89 23.15
CA GLU A 352 -1.91 -9.74 24.04
C GLU A 352 -0.75 -8.71 23.93
N TYR A 353 0.41 -9.12 23.37
CA TYR A 353 1.55 -8.22 23.14
C TYR A 353 1.56 -7.61 21.72
N HIS A 354 0.65 -7.99 20.84
CA HIS A 354 0.43 -7.50 19.49
C HIS A 354 1.62 -7.64 18.51
N VAL A 355 2.83 -7.98 18.97
CA VAL A 355 4.03 -8.12 18.13
C VAL A 355 3.93 -9.29 17.15
N GLU A 356 3.18 -10.35 17.50
CA GLU A 356 2.90 -11.47 16.61
C GLU A 356 2.06 -11.03 15.39
N ARG A 357 1.06 -10.15 15.60
CA ARG A 357 0.25 -9.56 14.54
C ARG A 357 1.10 -8.74 13.60
N MET A 358 1.96 -7.88 14.15
CA MET A 358 2.89 -7.05 13.39
C MET A 358 3.84 -7.90 12.54
N MET A 359 4.33 -9.01 13.07
CA MET A 359 5.19 -9.95 12.35
C MET A 359 4.46 -10.64 11.18
N ARG A 360 3.21 -11.06 11.38
CA ARG A 360 2.38 -11.65 10.31
C ARG A 360 2.13 -10.64 9.18
N GLU A 361 1.82 -9.40 9.52
CA GLU A 361 1.56 -8.34 8.54
C GLU A 361 2.83 -7.91 7.80
N ALA A 362 3.97 -7.82 8.46
CA ALA A 362 5.24 -7.39 7.87
C ALA A 362 5.69 -8.28 6.68
N MET A 363 5.24 -9.54 6.61
CA MET A 363 5.54 -10.43 5.50
C MET A 363 4.97 -9.93 4.17
N LEU A 364 3.81 -9.24 4.19
CA LEU A 364 3.15 -8.73 3.00
C LEU A 364 4.08 -7.87 2.14
N ALA A 365 4.77 -6.93 2.75
CA ALA A 365 5.57 -5.95 2.04
C ALA A 365 6.81 -6.53 1.33
N ARG A 366 7.24 -7.72 1.71
CA ARG A 366 8.32 -8.44 1.01
C ARG A 366 7.85 -9.08 -0.29
N ILE A 367 6.54 -9.25 -0.44
CA ILE A 367 5.89 -9.95 -1.58
C ILE A 367 5.24 -8.95 -2.52
N ALA A 368 4.51 -7.97 -1.99
CA ALA A 368 3.67 -7.03 -2.72
C ALA A 368 4.04 -5.56 -2.43
N PRO A 369 3.64 -4.60 -3.29
CA PRO A 369 3.03 -4.76 -4.62
C PRO A 369 3.99 -5.28 -5.68
N VAL A 370 5.29 -5.04 -5.49
CA VAL A 370 6.39 -5.55 -6.32
C VAL A 370 7.32 -6.37 -5.44
N SER A 371 7.63 -7.60 -5.81
CA SER A 371 8.52 -8.46 -5.02
C SER A 371 9.92 -7.85 -4.90
N ARG A 372 10.59 -8.18 -3.79
CA ARG A 372 11.97 -7.72 -3.56
C ARG A 372 12.93 -8.15 -4.67
N GLU A 373 12.71 -9.31 -5.28
CA GLU A 373 13.53 -9.83 -6.38
C GLU A 373 13.38 -8.95 -7.63
N MET A 374 12.16 -8.52 -7.97
CA MET A 374 11.93 -7.60 -9.09
C MET A 374 12.53 -6.22 -8.85
N ILE A 375 12.52 -5.76 -7.60
CA ILE A 375 13.18 -4.50 -7.22
C ILE A 375 14.68 -4.61 -7.41
N LEU A 376 15.30 -5.71 -6.97
CA LEU A 376 16.72 -5.96 -7.15
C LEU A 376 17.09 -6.09 -8.64
N ASN A 377 16.25 -6.72 -9.46
CA ASN A 377 16.42 -6.74 -10.92
C ASN A 377 16.40 -5.32 -11.51
N PHE A 378 15.46 -4.46 -11.09
CA PHE A 378 15.43 -3.07 -11.54
C PHE A 378 16.73 -2.33 -11.19
N ILE A 379 17.21 -2.47 -9.95
CA ILE A 379 18.46 -1.84 -9.52
C ILE A 379 19.64 -2.38 -10.32
N ALA A 380 19.72 -3.69 -10.51
CA ALA A 380 20.79 -4.33 -11.29
C ALA A 380 20.83 -3.81 -12.74
N GLU A 381 19.69 -3.78 -13.41
CA GLU A 381 19.59 -3.38 -14.82
C GLU A 381 19.70 -1.86 -15.02
N ARG A 382 18.97 -1.07 -14.21
CA ARG A 382 18.79 0.37 -14.46
C ARG A 382 19.79 1.26 -13.74
N VAL A 383 20.28 0.83 -12.58
CA VAL A 383 21.24 1.61 -11.78
C VAL A 383 22.66 1.13 -12.02
N LEU A 384 22.89 -0.19 -12.01
CA LEU A 384 24.21 -0.78 -12.18
C LEU A 384 24.57 -1.08 -13.64
N GLY A 385 23.62 -1.00 -14.59
CA GLY A 385 23.83 -1.25 -16.00
C GLY A 385 24.11 -2.72 -16.35
N LEU A 386 23.67 -3.66 -15.50
CA LEU A 386 23.85 -5.08 -15.76
C LEU A 386 22.89 -5.58 -16.87
N PRO A 387 23.24 -6.62 -17.60
CA PRO A 387 22.36 -7.24 -18.58
C PRO A 387 21.04 -7.69 -17.97
N LYS A 388 19.97 -7.60 -18.76
CA LYS A 388 18.64 -8.09 -18.36
C LYS A 388 18.67 -9.58 -18.08
N SER A 389 18.03 -10.02 -16.99
CA SER A 389 18.09 -11.40 -16.51
C SER A 389 17.01 -12.31 -17.13
N TYR A 390 16.01 -11.77 -17.82
CA TYR A 390 14.89 -12.52 -18.43
C TYR A 390 14.34 -11.83 -19.67
#